data_e76a052040a95b68663fd69a0300cebc
#
_entry.id   e76a052040a95b68663fd69a0300cebc
#
_cell.length_a   1.000
_cell.length_b   1.000
_cell.length_c   1.000
_cell.angle_alpha   90.00
_cell.angle_beta   90.00
_cell.angle_gamma   90.00
#
_symmetry.space_group_name_H-M   'P 1'
#
loop_
_entity.id
_entity.type
_entity.pdbx_description
1 polymer ?
#
loop_
_entity_poly.entity_id
_entity_poly.type
_entity_poly.pdbx_seq_one_letter_code
_entity_poly.pdbx_strand_id
1 'polypeptide(L)'
;MAVRKLSKDLRAPILCFVGPPGVGKTSLGKSIARAMGRKFIRMSLGGIRDEAEIRGHRRTYVGALPGRILQNMKTAGEINPVFMLDEIDKVGADFRGDPSSALLEVLDPEQNNTFSDHYLEVPYDLSKVIFITTANVEDTIIPPLRDRMEVIRLPGYTEEEKLHIARGYLVPRQLKQHGLLEPVIANVAAVGEPATAEEQPEKGETPLPNTPINVTADQTKLVITDEVLRELVRKYTREAGVRNLEREIGTICRKVARTIAEGKAQKVEVSLET
;
A
#
# COMPACT_ATOMS: atom_id res chain seq x y z
N MET A 1 -9.56 -17.38 -2.10
CA MET A 1 -10.93 -16.92 -1.77
C MET A 1 -12.00 -18.02 -1.91
N ALA A 2 -12.04 -18.73 -3.03
CA ALA A 2 -13.05 -19.79 -3.22
C ALA A 2 -13.01 -20.89 -2.16
N VAL A 3 -11.82 -21.38 -1.81
CA VAL A 3 -11.62 -22.45 -0.81
C VAL A 3 -12.10 -22.02 0.58
N ARG A 4 -11.92 -20.76 0.97
CA ARG A 4 -12.37 -20.22 2.25
C ARG A 4 -13.89 -20.09 2.38
N LYS A 5 -14.62 -20.07 1.24
CA LYS A 5 -16.09 -20.16 1.23
C LYS A 5 -16.60 -21.58 1.45
N LEU A 6 -15.78 -22.59 1.12
CA LEU A 6 -16.14 -23.99 1.18
C LEU A 6 -15.72 -24.66 2.49
N SER A 7 -14.65 -24.21 3.12
CA SER A 7 -14.16 -24.76 4.38
C SER A 7 -13.97 -23.65 5.41
N LYS A 8 -14.61 -23.83 6.58
CA LYS A 8 -14.49 -22.89 7.71
C LYS A 8 -13.16 -23.04 8.48
N ASP A 9 -12.49 -24.17 8.34
CA ASP A 9 -11.29 -24.54 9.13
C ASP A 9 -10.00 -24.48 8.33
N LEU A 10 -10.00 -23.91 7.13
CA LEU A 10 -8.78 -23.80 6.34
C LEU A 10 -7.88 -22.70 6.91
N ARG A 11 -6.78 -23.14 7.49
CA ARG A 11 -5.61 -22.30 7.79
C ARG A 11 -5.11 -21.73 6.46
N ALA A 12 -5.33 -20.44 6.26
CA ALA A 12 -4.91 -19.79 5.00
C ALA A 12 -3.37 -19.70 4.99
N PRO A 13 -2.72 -20.07 3.88
CA PRO A 13 -1.29 -19.86 3.75
C PRO A 13 -0.97 -18.37 3.84
N ILE A 14 0.19 -18.05 4.36
CA ILE A 14 0.70 -16.69 4.43
C ILE A 14 1.17 -16.32 3.02
N LEU A 15 0.55 -15.31 2.41
CA LEU A 15 0.97 -14.84 1.09
C LEU A 15 2.21 -13.96 1.22
N CYS A 16 3.27 -14.28 0.48
CA CYS A 16 4.49 -13.48 0.40
C CYS A 16 4.69 -12.93 -1.02
N PHE A 17 4.58 -11.61 -1.18
CA PHE A 17 4.86 -10.96 -2.45
C PHE A 17 6.33 -10.59 -2.55
N VAL A 18 7.04 -11.27 -3.44
CA VAL A 18 8.48 -11.04 -3.68
C VAL A 18 8.67 -10.33 -5.02
N GLY A 19 9.50 -9.31 -5.03
CA GLY A 19 9.83 -8.59 -6.27
C GLY A 19 10.47 -7.23 -6.02
N PRO A 20 10.95 -6.58 -7.07
CA PRO A 20 11.65 -5.31 -6.95
C PRO A 20 10.77 -4.19 -6.36
N PRO A 21 11.38 -3.11 -5.85
CA PRO A 21 10.62 -1.97 -5.37
C PRO A 21 9.81 -1.32 -6.49
N GLY A 22 8.60 -0.84 -6.15
CA GLY A 22 7.74 -0.12 -7.12
C GLY A 22 6.89 -1.00 -8.03
N VAL A 23 6.84 -2.33 -7.86
CA VAL A 23 5.97 -3.24 -8.64
C VAL A 23 4.54 -3.36 -8.08
N GLY A 24 4.16 -2.52 -7.11
CA GLY A 24 2.78 -2.48 -6.64
C GLY A 24 2.42 -3.49 -5.54
N LYS A 25 3.39 -4.13 -4.85
CA LYS A 25 3.13 -5.08 -3.75
C LYS A 25 2.11 -4.57 -2.73
N THR A 26 2.31 -3.34 -2.24
CA THR A 26 1.41 -2.71 -1.26
C THR A 26 0.02 -2.41 -1.84
N SER A 27 -0.03 -2.03 -3.12
CA SER A 27 -1.30 -1.78 -3.82
C SER A 27 -2.13 -3.05 -3.97
N LEU A 28 -1.45 -4.17 -4.25
CA LEU A 28 -2.10 -5.48 -4.34
C LEU A 28 -2.71 -5.89 -2.99
N GLY A 29 -1.98 -5.71 -1.87
CA GLY A 29 -2.50 -5.99 -0.53
C GLY A 29 -3.72 -5.13 -0.18
N LYS A 30 -3.71 -3.84 -0.53
CA LYS A 30 -4.89 -2.97 -0.36
C LYS A 30 -6.08 -3.44 -1.20
N SER A 31 -5.84 -3.88 -2.44
CA SER A 31 -6.91 -4.39 -3.31
C SER A 31 -7.51 -5.68 -2.78
N ILE A 32 -6.69 -6.57 -2.21
CA ILE A 32 -7.17 -7.80 -1.56
C ILE A 32 -8.04 -7.45 -0.35
N ALA A 33 -7.59 -6.53 0.52
CA ALA A 33 -8.35 -6.11 1.69
C ALA A 33 -9.73 -5.58 1.31
N ARG A 34 -9.77 -4.73 0.28
CA ARG A 34 -11.03 -4.19 -0.25
C ARG A 34 -11.93 -5.27 -0.83
N ALA A 35 -11.40 -6.15 -1.67
CA ALA A 35 -12.17 -7.24 -2.27
C ALA A 35 -12.76 -8.19 -1.21
N MET A 36 -12.19 -8.21 -0.01
CA MET A 36 -12.67 -8.97 1.13
C MET A 36 -13.56 -8.17 2.09
N GLY A 37 -13.76 -6.87 1.85
CA GLY A 37 -14.48 -5.98 2.77
C GLY A 37 -13.83 -5.85 4.14
N ARG A 38 -12.47 -5.87 4.21
CA ARG A 38 -11.70 -5.83 5.46
C ARG A 38 -10.82 -4.61 5.53
N LYS A 39 -10.56 -4.11 6.73
CA LYS A 39 -9.58 -3.05 6.92
C LYS A 39 -8.18 -3.50 6.55
N PHE A 40 -7.41 -2.58 6.02
CA PHE A 40 -6.02 -2.79 5.63
C PHE A 40 -5.08 -2.12 6.64
N ILE A 41 -4.16 -2.90 7.19
CA ILE A 41 -3.08 -2.42 8.06
C ILE A 41 -1.76 -2.68 7.36
N ARG A 42 -0.80 -1.78 7.53
CA ARG A 42 0.57 -1.96 7.04
C ARG A 42 1.55 -1.63 8.14
N MET A 43 2.48 -2.55 8.38
CA MET A 43 3.61 -2.38 9.28
C MET A 43 4.90 -2.71 8.53
N SER A 44 5.87 -1.79 8.55
CA SER A 44 7.21 -2.08 8.02
C SER A 44 8.03 -2.81 9.08
N LEU A 45 8.65 -3.90 8.66
CA LEU A 45 9.60 -4.67 9.45
C LEU A 45 11.05 -4.23 9.21
N GLY A 46 11.27 -3.42 8.15
CA GLY A 46 12.60 -2.90 7.85
C GLY A 46 13.12 -2.02 8.97
N GLY A 47 14.24 -2.45 9.57
CA GLY A 47 14.88 -1.75 10.68
C GLY A 47 14.46 -2.23 12.07
N ILE A 48 13.53 -3.17 12.20
CA ILE A 48 13.23 -3.84 13.46
C ILE A 48 14.42 -4.73 13.84
N ARG A 49 14.95 -4.49 15.02
CA ARG A 49 16.12 -5.21 15.58
C ARG A 49 15.84 -5.84 16.93
N ASP A 50 14.81 -5.36 17.63
CA ASP A 50 14.42 -5.80 18.94
C ASP A 50 13.09 -6.56 18.89
N GLU A 51 13.06 -7.75 19.47
CA GLU A 51 11.84 -8.56 19.63
C GLU A 51 10.75 -7.76 20.36
N ALA A 52 11.12 -6.88 21.27
CA ALA A 52 10.19 -6.04 22.02
C ALA A 52 9.38 -5.08 21.13
N GLU A 53 9.87 -4.73 19.95
CA GLU A 53 9.04 -3.97 18.99
C GLU A 53 7.83 -4.78 18.49
N ILE A 54 7.94 -6.11 18.44
CA ILE A 54 6.86 -7.00 17.98
C ILE A 54 5.97 -7.42 19.15
N ARG A 55 6.59 -7.92 20.24
CA ARG A 55 5.92 -8.47 21.42
C ARG A 55 5.69 -7.50 22.57
N GLY A 56 6.19 -6.26 22.48
CA GLY A 56 6.11 -5.29 23.58
C GLY A 56 7.18 -5.47 24.66
N HIS A 57 7.32 -4.45 25.49
CA HIS A 57 8.22 -4.44 26.63
C HIS A 57 7.47 -4.89 27.88
N ARG A 58 8.17 -5.58 28.80
CA ARG A 58 7.60 -5.90 30.11
C ARG A 58 7.20 -4.64 30.86
N ARG A 59 6.04 -4.63 31.52
CA ARG A 59 5.50 -3.48 32.26
C ARG A 59 6.41 -2.92 33.35
N THR A 60 7.39 -3.69 33.78
CA THR A 60 8.35 -3.29 34.82
C THR A 60 9.35 -2.22 34.33
N TYR A 61 9.47 -2.02 33.03
CA TYR A 61 10.36 -1.00 32.47
C TYR A 61 9.67 0.36 32.35
N VAL A 62 10.38 1.43 32.71
CA VAL A 62 9.89 2.80 32.51
C VAL A 62 9.75 3.07 31.01
N GLY A 63 8.57 3.54 30.59
CA GLY A 63 8.28 3.76 29.19
C GLY A 63 7.87 2.51 28.40
N ALA A 64 7.58 1.39 29.08
CA ALA A 64 7.08 0.18 28.44
C ALA A 64 5.81 0.43 27.61
N LEU A 65 5.77 -0.16 26.42
CA LEU A 65 4.65 -0.07 25.50
C LEU A 65 4.30 -1.48 24.96
N PRO A 66 3.02 -1.71 24.59
CA PRO A 66 2.63 -2.91 23.86
C PRO A 66 3.40 -3.03 22.54
N GLY A 67 3.52 -4.24 22.02
CA GLY A 67 4.12 -4.50 20.73
C GLY A 67 3.35 -3.87 19.58
N ARG A 68 4.06 -3.56 18.49
CA ARG A 68 3.50 -2.89 17.31
C ARG A 68 2.37 -3.68 16.65
N ILE A 69 2.36 -5.01 16.77
CA ILE A 69 1.25 -5.85 16.29
C ILE A 69 -0.04 -5.43 16.97
N LEU A 70 -0.10 -5.43 18.30
CA LEU A 70 -1.32 -5.08 19.04
C LEU A 70 -1.67 -3.61 18.95
N GLN A 71 -0.68 -2.70 18.88
CA GLN A 71 -0.94 -1.29 18.65
C GLN A 71 -1.66 -1.06 17.30
N ASN A 72 -1.22 -1.74 16.25
CA ASN A 72 -1.84 -1.66 14.93
C ASN A 72 -3.23 -2.31 14.92
N MET A 73 -3.43 -3.45 15.61
CA MET A 73 -4.75 -4.07 15.79
C MET A 73 -5.73 -3.13 16.52
N LYS A 74 -5.28 -2.46 17.57
CA LYS A 74 -6.08 -1.43 18.28
C LYS A 74 -6.47 -0.29 17.34
N THR A 75 -5.54 0.21 16.53
CA THR A 75 -5.81 1.28 15.55
C THR A 75 -6.81 0.85 14.49
N ALA A 76 -6.77 -0.41 14.06
CA ALA A 76 -7.75 -0.95 13.11
C ALA A 76 -9.16 -0.99 13.70
N GLY A 77 -9.28 -1.29 14.99
CA GLY A 77 -10.58 -1.46 15.64
C GLY A 77 -11.39 -2.66 15.16
N GLU A 78 -10.75 -3.60 14.46
CA GLU A 78 -11.33 -4.84 13.93
C GLU A 78 -10.45 -6.04 14.27
N ILE A 79 -11.07 -7.20 14.48
CA ILE A 79 -10.36 -8.44 14.84
C ILE A 79 -9.87 -9.23 13.62
N ASN A 80 -10.32 -8.86 12.42
CA ASN A 80 -10.11 -9.61 11.18
C ASN A 80 -9.54 -8.79 10.01
N PRO A 81 -8.63 -7.84 10.23
CA PRO A 81 -8.08 -7.04 9.15
C PRO A 81 -7.19 -7.88 8.22
N VAL A 82 -6.84 -7.29 7.07
CA VAL A 82 -5.68 -7.72 6.28
C VAL A 82 -4.47 -6.96 6.79
N PHE A 83 -3.51 -7.68 7.36
CA PHE A 83 -2.31 -7.13 7.97
C PHE A 83 -1.10 -7.39 7.06
N MET A 84 -0.56 -6.34 6.47
CA MET A 84 0.63 -6.43 5.63
C MET A 84 1.88 -6.13 6.43
N LEU A 85 2.78 -7.11 6.48
CA LEU A 85 4.13 -7.00 7.02
C LEU A 85 5.10 -6.74 5.87
N ASP A 86 5.58 -5.51 5.77
CA ASP A 86 6.39 -5.05 4.64
C ASP A 86 7.88 -5.19 4.96
N GLU A 87 8.66 -5.61 3.95
CA GLU A 87 10.12 -5.76 4.03
C GLU A 87 10.58 -6.85 5.04
N ILE A 88 9.95 -8.04 5.00
CA ILE A 88 10.33 -9.17 5.87
C ILE A 88 11.77 -9.65 5.62
N ASP A 89 12.29 -9.42 4.42
CA ASP A 89 13.66 -9.71 4.00
C ASP A 89 14.72 -8.84 4.70
N LYS A 90 14.29 -7.79 5.43
CA LYS A 90 15.17 -6.87 6.17
C LYS A 90 15.12 -7.07 7.68
N VAL A 91 14.45 -8.10 8.16
CA VAL A 91 14.45 -8.45 9.58
C VAL A 91 15.82 -9.04 9.92
N GLY A 92 16.57 -8.34 10.75
CA GLY A 92 17.89 -8.79 11.22
C GLY A 92 17.80 -9.57 12.53
N ALA A 93 18.78 -10.45 12.74
CA ALA A 93 19.05 -11.00 14.06
C ALA A 93 20.13 -10.13 14.73
N ASP A 94 19.78 -9.43 15.80
CA ASP A 94 20.72 -8.66 16.63
C ASP A 94 20.81 -9.28 18.04
N PHE A 95 21.80 -8.85 18.82
CA PHE A 95 22.08 -9.31 20.19
C PHE A 95 20.95 -9.03 21.20
N ARG A 96 19.86 -8.36 20.81
CA ARG A 96 18.75 -7.92 21.68
C ARG A 96 17.47 -8.73 21.53
N GLY A 97 17.57 -9.97 21.10
CA GLY A 97 16.41 -10.84 20.91
C GLY A 97 16.33 -11.41 19.50
N ASP A 98 15.32 -12.23 19.27
CA ASP A 98 15.06 -12.84 17.96
C ASP A 98 13.70 -12.37 17.41
N PRO A 99 13.68 -11.25 16.66
CA PRO A 99 12.46 -10.78 16.00
C PRO A 99 11.85 -11.81 15.07
N SER A 100 12.68 -12.70 14.52
CA SER A 100 12.20 -13.75 13.60
C SER A 100 11.39 -14.80 14.34
N SER A 101 11.78 -15.17 15.55
CA SER A 101 11.01 -16.07 16.40
C SER A 101 9.65 -15.46 16.81
N ALA A 102 9.65 -14.16 17.15
CA ALA A 102 8.41 -13.44 17.42
C ALA A 102 7.47 -13.40 16.20
N LEU A 103 8.02 -13.21 15.00
CA LEU A 103 7.24 -13.25 13.77
C LEU A 103 6.71 -14.65 13.45
N LEU A 104 7.44 -15.71 13.78
CA LEU A 104 6.95 -17.07 13.63
C LEU A 104 5.69 -17.29 14.46
N GLU A 105 5.67 -16.85 15.74
CA GLU A 105 4.47 -16.97 16.57
C GLU A 105 3.29 -16.16 16.01
N VAL A 106 3.53 -14.95 15.49
CA VAL A 106 2.48 -14.12 14.88
C VAL A 106 1.92 -14.76 13.61
N LEU A 107 2.80 -15.33 12.80
CA LEU A 107 2.46 -15.82 11.46
C LEU A 107 2.01 -17.27 11.45
N ASP A 108 2.45 -18.08 12.39
CA ASP A 108 2.10 -19.50 12.45
C ASP A 108 0.62 -19.70 12.86
N PRO A 109 -0.23 -20.26 11.99
CA PRO A 109 -1.63 -20.51 12.32
C PRO A 109 -1.86 -21.47 13.49
N GLU A 110 -0.81 -22.21 13.90
CA GLU A 110 -0.89 -23.11 15.05
C GLU A 110 -0.66 -22.40 16.39
N GLN A 111 0.01 -21.26 16.37
CA GLN A 111 0.43 -20.51 17.55
C GLN A 111 -0.26 -19.15 17.67
N ASN A 112 -0.68 -18.54 16.56
CA ASN A 112 -1.16 -17.17 16.53
C ASN A 112 -2.51 -16.94 17.25
N ASN A 113 -3.24 -18.00 17.59
CA ASN A 113 -4.46 -17.91 18.39
C ASN A 113 -4.19 -17.59 19.87
N THR A 114 -2.96 -17.80 20.32
CA THR A 114 -2.51 -17.55 21.71
C THR A 114 -1.31 -16.61 21.75
N PHE A 115 -1.21 -15.68 20.78
CA PHE A 115 -0.11 -14.71 20.72
C PHE A 115 0.00 -13.94 22.04
N SER A 116 1.18 -13.94 22.64
CA SER A 116 1.43 -13.29 23.93
C SER A 116 2.29 -12.04 23.78
N ASP A 117 1.71 -10.91 24.14
CA ASP A 117 2.43 -9.63 24.26
C ASP A 117 2.96 -9.48 25.70
N HIS A 118 4.23 -9.13 25.82
CA HIS A 118 4.91 -9.01 27.13
C HIS A 118 4.40 -7.84 27.97
N TYR A 119 3.77 -6.84 27.36
CA TYR A 119 3.16 -5.73 28.06
C TYR A 119 1.78 -6.08 28.60
N LEU A 120 0.96 -6.77 27.79
CA LEU A 120 -0.39 -7.11 28.18
C LEU A 120 -0.46 -8.35 29.07
N GLU A 121 0.45 -9.31 28.87
CA GLU A 121 0.53 -10.60 29.58
C GLU A 121 -0.79 -11.42 29.51
N VAL A 122 -1.59 -11.16 28.47
CA VAL A 122 -2.85 -11.86 28.18
C VAL A 122 -2.78 -12.36 26.74
N PRO A 123 -3.13 -13.62 26.47
CA PRO A 123 -3.15 -14.15 25.11
C PRO A 123 -4.15 -13.39 24.25
N TYR A 124 -3.75 -13.09 23.02
CA TYR A 124 -4.54 -12.40 22.01
C TYR A 124 -4.70 -13.28 20.76
N ASP A 125 -5.94 -13.47 20.32
CA ASP A 125 -6.26 -14.32 19.16
C ASP A 125 -6.06 -13.56 17.83
N LEU A 126 -5.01 -13.91 17.08
CA LEU A 126 -4.71 -13.41 15.76
C LEU A 126 -5.20 -14.32 14.62
N SER A 127 -5.89 -15.44 14.92
CA SER A 127 -6.30 -16.45 13.92
C SER A 127 -7.24 -15.90 12.83
N LYS A 128 -7.97 -14.82 13.13
CA LYS A 128 -8.88 -14.16 12.18
C LYS A 128 -8.20 -13.15 11.27
N VAL A 129 -6.97 -12.76 11.57
CA VAL A 129 -6.16 -11.83 10.77
C VAL A 129 -5.68 -12.54 9.51
N ILE A 130 -5.69 -11.83 8.39
CA ILE A 130 -5.04 -12.30 7.16
C ILE A 130 -3.70 -11.61 7.05
N PHE A 131 -2.63 -12.39 7.24
CA PHE A 131 -1.28 -11.88 7.07
C PHE A 131 -0.85 -11.96 5.61
N ILE A 132 -0.28 -10.86 5.13
CA ILE A 132 0.40 -10.75 3.83
C ILE A 132 1.79 -10.21 4.13
N THR A 133 2.82 -10.83 3.59
CA THR A 133 4.19 -10.36 3.73
C THR A 133 4.71 -9.82 2.40
N THR A 134 5.71 -8.95 2.44
CA THR A 134 6.42 -8.51 1.24
C THR A 134 7.91 -8.63 1.44
N ALA A 135 8.62 -8.95 0.37
CA ALA A 135 10.07 -8.98 0.31
C ALA A 135 10.57 -8.40 -1.02
N ASN A 136 11.79 -7.91 -1.05
CA ASN A 136 12.45 -7.57 -2.31
C ASN A 136 13.25 -8.76 -2.84
N VAL A 137 13.88 -9.52 -1.94
CA VAL A 137 14.69 -10.69 -2.24
C VAL A 137 14.21 -11.88 -1.40
N GLU A 138 13.98 -13.01 -2.02
CA GLU A 138 13.47 -14.22 -1.35
C GLU A 138 14.52 -14.90 -0.48
N ASP A 139 15.76 -14.96 -0.97
CA ASP A 139 16.86 -15.72 -0.33
C ASP A 139 17.28 -15.17 1.05
N THR A 140 16.90 -13.92 1.35
CA THR A 140 17.19 -13.28 2.64
C THR A 140 16.12 -13.56 3.69
N ILE A 141 14.99 -14.16 3.31
CA ILE A 141 13.96 -14.60 4.25
C ILE A 141 14.47 -15.86 4.96
N ILE A 142 14.39 -15.87 6.29
CA ILE A 142 14.84 -17.05 7.06
C ILE A 142 14.02 -18.29 6.68
N PRO A 143 14.64 -19.47 6.54
CA PRO A 143 13.98 -20.68 6.08
C PRO A 143 12.70 -21.04 6.86
N PRO A 144 12.65 -20.99 8.21
CA PRO A 144 11.44 -21.34 8.95
C PRO A 144 10.21 -20.45 8.64
N LEU A 145 10.43 -19.18 8.28
CA LEU A 145 9.35 -18.29 7.84
C LEU A 145 8.97 -18.61 6.39
N ARG A 146 9.96 -18.79 5.51
CA ARG A 146 9.73 -19.07 4.09
C ARG A 146 8.92 -20.35 3.88
N ASP A 147 9.20 -21.40 4.65
CA ASP A 147 8.52 -22.70 4.53
C ASP A 147 7.02 -22.63 4.88
N ARG A 148 6.59 -21.58 5.58
CA ARG A 148 5.18 -21.32 5.92
C ARG A 148 4.48 -20.37 4.95
N MET A 149 5.20 -19.86 3.95
CA MET A 149 4.71 -18.84 3.03
C MET A 149 4.44 -19.40 1.64
N GLU A 150 3.36 -18.97 1.04
CA GLU A 150 3.14 -19.10 -0.41
C GLU A 150 3.77 -17.91 -1.11
N VAL A 151 4.88 -18.15 -1.79
CA VAL A 151 5.66 -17.10 -2.46
C VAL A 151 5.08 -16.80 -3.83
N ILE A 152 4.67 -15.56 -4.02
CA ILE A 152 4.17 -15.03 -5.30
C ILE A 152 5.18 -14.01 -5.82
N ARG A 153 5.88 -14.38 -6.90
CA ARG A 153 6.88 -13.51 -7.51
C ARG A 153 6.22 -12.50 -8.44
N LEU A 154 6.50 -11.23 -8.19
CA LEU A 154 6.07 -10.11 -9.01
C LEU A 154 7.27 -9.62 -9.83
N PRO A 155 7.31 -9.87 -11.14
CA PRO A 155 8.39 -9.41 -12.00
C PRO A 155 8.40 -7.89 -12.12
N GLY A 156 9.49 -7.34 -12.65
CA GLY A 156 9.53 -5.95 -13.08
C GLY A 156 8.64 -5.72 -14.30
N TYR A 157 8.33 -4.46 -14.54
CA TYR A 157 7.51 -4.06 -15.68
C TYR A 157 8.34 -3.83 -16.94
N THR A 158 7.80 -4.20 -18.08
CA THR A 158 8.28 -3.82 -19.41
C THR A 158 8.04 -2.33 -19.67
N GLU A 159 8.68 -1.76 -20.70
CA GLU A 159 8.48 -0.36 -21.08
C GLU A 159 7.01 -0.06 -21.40
N GLU A 160 6.34 -0.93 -22.14
CA GLU A 160 4.93 -0.75 -22.51
C GLU A 160 4.01 -0.82 -21.27
N GLU A 161 4.26 -1.75 -20.35
CA GLU A 161 3.51 -1.82 -19.10
C GLU A 161 3.71 -0.58 -18.24
N LYS A 162 4.95 -0.05 -18.14
CA LYS A 162 5.22 1.20 -17.44
C LYS A 162 4.48 2.38 -18.05
N LEU A 163 4.42 2.46 -19.38
CA LEU A 163 3.67 3.48 -20.10
C LEU A 163 2.17 3.41 -19.79
N HIS A 164 1.59 2.20 -19.84
CA HIS A 164 0.19 2.00 -19.46
C HIS A 164 -0.10 2.37 -18.01
N ILE A 165 0.78 1.98 -17.08
CA ILE A 165 0.66 2.32 -15.65
C ILE A 165 0.80 3.84 -15.47
N ALA A 166 1.75 4.48 -16.14
CA ALA A 166 1.95 5.91 -16.07
C ALA A 166 0.69 6.66 -16.52
N ARG A 167 0.15 6.31 -17.67
CA ARG A 167 -1.03 6.94 -18.28
C ARG A 167 -2.30 6.72 -17.46
N GLY A 168 -2.57 5.46 -17.05
CA GLY A 168 -3.82 5.11 -16.37
C GLY A 168 -3.86 5.48 -14.89
N TYR A 169 -2.69 5.57 -14.23
CA TYR A 169 -2.65 5.70 -12.76
C TYR A 169 -1.73 6.79 -12.25
N LEU A 170 -0.47 6.86 -12.73
CA LEU A 170 0.51 7.77 -12.12
C LEU A 170 0.22 9.21 -12.49
N VAL A 171 0.02 9.52 -13.77
CA VAL A 171 -0.25 10.87 -14.25
C VAL A 171 -1.54 11.41 -13.62
N PRO A 172 -2.70 10.73 -13.70
CA PRO A 172 -3.94 11.21 -13.08
C PRO A 172 -3.80 11.44 -11.57
N ARG A 173 -3.10 10.55 -10.88
CA ARG A 173 -2.86 10.67 -9.44
C ARG A 173 -2.01 11.89 -9.11
N GLN A 174 -0.92 12.11 -9.86
CA GLN A 174 -0.04 13.26 -9.65
C GLN A 174 -0.71 14.57 -10.01
N LEU A 175 -1.51 14.63 -11.07
CA LEU A 175 -2.31 15.79 -11.42
C LEU A 175 -3.28 16.17 -10.29
N LYS A 176 -3.99 15.17 -9.73
CA LYS A 176 -4.90 15.39 -8.61
C LYS A 176 -4.16 15.89 -7.37
N GLN A 177 -3.02 15.29 -7.02
CA GLN A 177 -2.24 15.67 -5.84
C GLN A 177 -1.67 17.09 -5.91
N HIS A 178 -1.40 17.58 -7.12
CA HIS A 178 -0.82 18.92 -7.34
C HIS A 178 -1.86 19.97 -7.77
N GLY A 179 -3.17 19.64 -7.74
CA GLY A 179 -4.23 20.61 -8.07
C GLY A 179 -4.26 21.02 -9.56
N LEU A 180 -3.75 20.15 -10.44
CA LEU A 180 -3.70 20.37 -11.89
C LEU A 180 -4.90 19.76 -12.63
N LEU A 181 -5.85 19.14 -11.92
CA LEU A 181 -7.15 18.74 -12.44
C LEU A 181 -8.14 19.89 -12.18
N GLU A 182 -8.92 20.24 -13.19
CA GLU A 182 -10.05 21.14 -12.98
C GLU A 182 -11.14 20.42 -12.18
N PRO A 183 -11.77 21.11 -11.21
CA PRO A 183 -12.88 20.53 -10.50
C PRO A 183 -13.99 20.24 -11.53
N VAL A 184 -14.43 18.99 -11.60
CA VAL A 184 -15.63 18.63 -12.36
C VAL A 184 -16.79 19.28 -11.61
N ILE A 185 -17.25 20.43 -12.10
CA ILE A 185 -18.54 20.99 -11.69
C ILE A 185 -19.55 20.03 -12.28
N ALA A 186 -20.04 19.09 -11.48
CA ALA A 186 -21.21 18.32 -11.84
C ALA A 186 -22.33 19.34 -12.05
N ASN A 187 -22.65 19.65 -13.30
CA ASN A 187 -23.89 20.33 -13.65
C ASN A 187 -25.03 19.42 -13.22
N VAL A 188 -25.51 19.61 -12.00
CA VAL A 188 -26.80 19.14 -11.57
C VAL A 188 -27.79 20.03 -12.28
N ALA A 189 -28.12 19.69 -13.53
CA ALA A 189 -29.28 20.21 -14.19
C ALA A 189 -30.49 19.69 -13.40
N ALA A 190 -31.20 20.67 -12.84
CA ALA A 190 -32.42 20.52 -12.08
C ALA A 190 -33.45 19.66 -12.82
N VAL A 191 -33.86 18.54 -12.20
CA VAL A 191 -35.21 18.02 -12.36
C VAL A 191 -35.72 17.74 -10.94
N GLY A 192 -36.87 18.35 -10.65
CA GLY A 192 -37.42 18.56 -9.32
C GLY A 192 -37.96 17.29 -8.65
N GLU A 193 -38.06 17.43 -7.41
CA GLU A 193 -39.11 17.30 -6.38
C GLU A 193 -38.57 16.64 -5.10
N PRO A 194 -39.05 17.03 -3.92
CA PRO A 194 -38.43 16.75 -2.66
C PRO A 194 -38.93 15.41 -2.07
N ALA A 195 -38.03 14.50 -1.79
CA ALA A 195 -38.33 13.40 -0.89
C ALA A 195 -37.52 13.58 0.40
N THR A 196 -38.27 13.72 1.46
CA THR A 196 -37.89 13.72 2.87
C THR A 196 -37.19 12.41 3.23
N ALA A 197 -36.01 12.49 3.82
CA ALA A 197 -35.57 11.73 4.98
C ALA A 197 -34.04 11.86 5.13
N GLU A 198 -33.68 12.13 6.35
CA GLU A 198 -32.32 12.30 6.88
C GLU A 198 -31.40 11.13 6.56
N GLU A 199 -30.45 11.31 5.64
CA GLU A 199 -29.24 10.51 5.58
C GLU A 199 -28.04 11.47 5.58
N GLN A 200 -27.26 11.36 6.64
CA GLN A 200 -26.00 12.08 6.82
C GLN A 200 -25.03 11.67 5.70
N PRO A 201 -24.28 12.59 5.07
CA PRO A 201 -23.32 12.24 4.06
C PRO A 201 -22.17 11.46 4.70
N GLU A 202 -22.05 10.19 4.36
CA GLU A 202 -20.85 9.41 4.63
C GLU A 202 -19.64 10.13 4.02
N LYS A 203 -18.62 10.31 4.83
CA LYS A 203 -17.35 10.96 4.49
C LYS A 203 -16.77 10.32 3.23
N GLY A 204 -16.60 11.17 2.22
CA GLY A 204 -16.13 10.91 0.88
C GLY A 204 -15.24 9.69 0.69
N GLU A 205 -15.71 8.76 -0.11
CA GLU A 205 -14.92 7.66 -0.65
C GLU A 205 -13.75 8.25 -1.43
N THR A 206 -12.56 8.06 -0.89
CA THR A 206 -11.31 8.34 -1.63
C THR A 206 -11.28 7.38 -2.82
N PRO A 207 -11.15 7.86 -4.07
CA PRO A 207 -11.11 6.99 -5.24
C PRO A 207 -10.07 5.89 -5.05
N LEU A 208 -10.43 4.71 -5.51
CA LEU A 208 -9.60 3.51 -5.45
C LEU A 208 -8.17 3.79 -5.93
N PRO A 209 -7.10 3.46 -5.20
CA PRO A 209 -5.72 3.69 -5.67
C PRO A 209 -5.38 2.95 -6.97
N ASN A 210 -6.24 2.04 -7.44
CA ASN A 210 -6.02 1.21 -8.64
C ASN A 210 -7.18 1.26 -9.65
N THR A 211 -8.07 2.23 -9.58
CA THR A 211 -9.06 2.43 -10.65
C THR A 211 -8.45 3.40 -11.66
N PRO A 212 -8.42 3.06 -12.98
CA PRO A 212 -7.97 3.99 -14.01
C PRO A 212 -8.83 5.25 -13.93
N ILE A 213 -8.20 6.39 -13.78
CA ILE A 213 -8.90 7.68 -13.82
C ILE A 213 -8.86 8.11 -15.28
N ASN A 214 -9.98 8.02 -15.99
CA ASN A 214 -10.12 8.56 -17.32
C ASN A 214 -10.16 10.10 -17.21
N VAL A 215 -9.01 10.71 -17.42
CA VAL A 215 -8.86 12.17 -17.44
C VAL A 215 -8.78 12.61 -18.89
N THR A 216 -9.72 13.42 -19.34
CA THR A 216 -9.68 14.02 -20.67
C THR A 216 -8.74 15.23 -20.69
N ALA A 217 -8.12 15.50 -21.83
CA ALA A 217 -7.18 16.63 -21.98
C ALA A 217 -7.81 17.99 -21.61
N ASP A 218 -9.14 18.11 -21.74
CA ASP A 218 -9.87 19.34 -21.41
C ASP A 218 -10.04 19.57 -19.90
N GLN A 219 -9.86 18.50 -19.09
CA GLN A 219 -9.98 18.55 -17.63
C GLN A 219 -8.65 18.77 -16.92
N THR A 220 -7.56 18.98 -17.69
CA THR A 220 -6.22 19.10 -17.13
C THR A 220 -5.55 20.39 -17.50
N LYS A 221 -4.87 21.00 -16.54
CA LYS A 221 -3.97 22.13 -16.74
C LYS A 221 -2.58 21.72 -17.25
N LEU A 222 -2.32 20.42 -17.25
CA LEU A 222 -1.06 19.82 -17.73
C LEU A 222 -1.37 18.61 -18.60
N VAL A 223 -0.83 18.62 -19.81
CA VAL A 223 -0.84 17.49 -20.74
C VAL A 223 0.58 16.95 -20.88
N ILE A 224 0.77 15.66 -20.64
CA ILE A 224 2.04 14.95 -20.84
C ILE A 224 1.83 13.97 -21.99
N THR A 225 2.56 14.14 -23.08
CA THR A 225 2.45 13.28 -24.27
C THR A 225 3.08 11.90 -24.00
N ASP A 226 2.68 10.91 -24.79
CA ASP A 226 3.25 9.56 -24.70
C ASP A 226 4.73 9.53 -25.04
N GLU A 227 5.18 10.40 -25.94
CA GLU A 227 6.59 10.53 -26.29
C GLU A 227 7.42 10.96 -25.09
N VAL A 228 6.92 11.93 -24.32
CA VAL A 228 7.57 12.37 -23.07
C VAL A 228 7.58 11.25 -22.04
N LEU A 229 6.48 10.51 -21.90
CA LEU A 229 6.44 9.38 -20.96
C LEU A 229 7.41 8.27 -21.35
N ARG A 230 7.53 7.95 -22.64
CA ARG A 230 8.53 6.98 -23.16
C ARG A 230 9.95 7.45 -22.90
N GLU A 231 10.21 8.72 -23.11
CA GLU A 231 11.52 9.32 -22.85
C GLU A 231 11.88 9.28 -21.36
N LEU A 232 10.91 9.57 -20.48
CA LEU A 232 11.09 9.44 -19.03
C LEU A 232 11.43 8.00 -18.64
N VAL A 233 10.74 7.02 -19.21
CA VAL A 233 11.00 5.61 -18.94
C VAL A 233 12.39 5.21 -19.40
N ARG A 234 12.82 5.64 -20.59
CA ARG A 234 14.07 5.20 -21.21
C ARG A 234 15.29 5.88 -20.64
N LYS A 235 15.23 7.20 -20.44
CA LYS A 235 16.42 8.00 -20.11
C LYS A 235 16.51 8.40 -18.64
N TYR A 236 15.37 8.58 -17.97
CA TYR A 236 15.35 9.12 -16.61
C TYR A 236 15.08 8.08 -15.53
N THR A 237 14.51 6.90 -15.89
CA THR A 237 14.16 5.90 -14.90
C THR A 237 14.71 4.51 -15.25
N ARG A 238 15.84 4.15 -14.65
CA ARG A 238 16.44 2.82 -14.79
C ARG A 238 16.07 1.95 -13.60
N GLU A 239 14.81 1.50 -13.57
CA GLU A 239 14.27 0.68 -12.47
C GLU A 239 13.36 -0.44 -13.01
N ALA A 240 13.22 -1.52 -12.24
CA ALA A 240 12.31 -2.61 -12.59
C ALA A 240 10.83 -2.26 -12.34
N GLY A 241 10.56 -1.40 -11.37
CA GLY A 241 9.21 -0.90 -11.06
C GLY A 241 8.90 0.46 -11.67
N VAL A 242 8.03 1.24 -11.00
CA VAL A 242 7.58 2.57 -11.45
C VAL A 242 7.73 3.65 -10.37
N ARG A 243 8.54 3.41 -9.34
CA ARG A 243 8.68 4.34 -8.20
C ARG A 243 9.39 5.64 -8.59
N ASN A 244 10.49 5.54 -9.35
CA ASN A 244 11.20 6.72 -9.82
C ASN A 244 10.42 7.42 -10.92
N LEU A 245 9.76 6.66 -11.81
CA LEU A 245 8.88 7.22 -12.83
C LEU A 245 7.80 8.10 -12.20
N GLU A 246 7.17 7.63 -11.12
CA GLU A 246 6.19 8.43 -10.38
C GLU A 246 6.82 9.71 -9.80
N ARG A 247 8.04 9.64 -9.28
CA ARG A 247 8.75 10.81 -8.72
C ARG A 247 9.06 11.84 -9.79
N GLU A 248 9.49 11.40 -10.98
CA GLU A 248 9.78 12.30 -12.11
C GLU A 248 8.50 12.97 -12.63
N ILE A 249 7.41 12.21 -12.80
CA ILE A 249 6.10 12.78 -13.15
C ILE A 249 5.68 13.82 -12.09
N GLY A 250 5.83 13.52 -10.81
CA GLY A 250 5.55 14.46 -9.72
C GLY A 250 6.42 15.70 -9.76
N THR A 251 7.67 15.58 -10.21
CA THR A 251 8.58 16.72 -10.38
C THR A 251 8.12 17.64 -11.51
N ILE A 252 7.69 17.07 -12.63
CA ILE A 252 7.09 17.83 -13.74
C ILE A 252 5.82 18.55 -13.24
N CYS A 253 4.92 17.83 -12.57
CA CYS A 253 3.68 18.42 -12.03
C CYS A 253 3.97 19.60 -11.10
N ARG A 254 4.97 19.50 -10.22
CA ARG A 254 5.35 20.61 -9.31
C ARG A 254 5.88 21.82 -10.05
N LYS A 255 6.73 21.63 -11.06
CA LYS A 255 7.25 22.73 -11.89
C LYS A 255 6.12 23.46 -12.61
N VAL A 256 5.22 22.71 -13.24
CA VAL A 256 4.07 23.28 -13.95
C VAL A 256 3.10 23.98 -12.99
N ALA A 257 2.80 23.37 -11.85
CA ALA A 257 1.95 24.00 -10.84
C ALA A 257 2.51 25.36 -10.38
N ARG A 258 3.82 25.47 -10.22
CA ARG A 258 4.50 26.75 -9.92
C ARG A 258 4.32 27.77 -11.05
N THR A 259 4.54 27.37 -12.31
CA THR A 259 4.40 28.25 -13.49
C THR A 259 2.97 28.82 -13.59
N ILE A 260 1.96 27.98 -13.31
CA ILE A 260 0.55 28.37 -13.31
C ILE A 260 0.26 29.32 -12.12
N ALA A 261 0.77 29.01 -10.93
CA ALA A 261 0.59 29.85 -9.75
C ALA A 261 1.24 31.23 -9.88
N GLU A 262 2.34 31.33 -10.61
CA GLU A 262 3.00 32.60 -10.95
C GLU A 262 2.26 33.39 -12.07
N GLY A 263 1.14 32.87 -12.60
CA GLY A 263 0.33 33.52 -13.64
C GLY A 263 0.99 33.51 -15.04
N LYS A 264 2.06 32.73 -15.24
CA LYS A 264 2.81 32.68 -16.51
C LYS A 264 2.12 31.83 -17.59
N ALA A 265 1.27 30.88 -17.19
CA ALA A 265 0.49 30.06 -18.09
C ALA A 265 -0.80 29.60 -17.41
N GLN A 266 -1.85 29.32 -18.18
CA GLN A 266 -3.10 28.72 -17.69
C GLN A 266 -3.13 27.19 -17.91
N LYS A 267 -2.54 26.74 -19.01
CA LYS A 267 -2.39 25.34 -19.39
C LYS A 267 -0.99 25.15 -19.99
N VAL A 268 -0.37 24.01 -19.70
CA VAL A 268 0.96 23.67 -20.17
C VAL A 268 0.92 22.30 -20.84
N GLU A 269 1.47 22.20 -22.02
CA GLU A 269 1.77 20.94 -22.68
C GLU A 269 3.28 20.71 -22.63
N VAL A 270 3.68 19.55 -22.09
CA VAL A 270 5.08 19.17 -22.01
C VAL A 270 5.44 18.37 -23.24
N SER A 271 6.37 18.88 -24.03
CA SER A 271 6.99 18.23 -25.19
C SER A 271 8.46 17.91 -24.93
N LEU A 272 9.11 17.20 -25.83
CA LEU A 272 10.54 16.86 -25.71
C LEU A 272 11.47 18.07 -25.83
N GLU A 273 10.98 19.20 -26.32
CA GLU A 273 11.74 20.42 -26.51
C GLU A 273 11.64 21.41 -25.32
N THR A 274 10.77 21.08 -24.33
CA THR A 274 10.52 21.91 -23.15
C THR A 274 11.24 21.35 -21.92
#